data_2768e8cbd902a3120d09381275570e5b
#
_entry.id   2768e8cbd902a3120d09381275570e5b
#
_cell.length_a   1.000
_cell.length_b   1.000
_cell.length_c   1.000
_cell.angle_alpha   90.00
_cell.angle_beta   90.00
_cell.angle_gamma   90.00
#
_symmetry.space_group_name_H-M   'P 1'
#
loop_
_entity.id
_entity.type
_entity.pdbx_description
1 polymer ?
#
loop_
_entity_poly.entity_id
_entity_poly.type
_entity_poly.pdbx_seq_one_letter_code
_entity_poly.pdbx_strand_id
1 'polypeptide(L)'
;MKSRRYLLSVLLLVGLYQATFAQTPAPAATKPADPAPAMAVPAAPVDAAAPIPKTGSAVFFKKHDSFLERGKSGPIGVLFLGDSITEGWNNAPHIWEKYYGKYQPANFGISGDQTQHVIWRIENGELDGLTPKVVVLMIGTNNSAGHTGAQIAAAVKKIVEMIRARIPGTKVLLLAIFPRDARRNPDGQITEAATADAAKRVAANDRANALIAKLDDGANVRFLNINAAFLGRDGRIPWTIMPDQLHPTAAGYQLWAEAMQPLLDEMMN
;
A
#
# COMPACT_ATOMS: atom_id res chain seq x y z
N MET A 1 52.23 -77.02 -36.29
CA MET A 1 53.66 -77.12 -36.64
C MET A 1 54.46 -76.12 -35.82
N LYS A 2 55.48 -76.62 -35.13
CA LYS A 2 56.67 -75.93 -34.53
C LYS A 2 56.37 -74.86 -33.48
N SER A 3 56.39 -75.17 -32.14
CA SER A 3 57.47 -75.45 -31.24
C SER A 3 58.59 -74.43 -31.34
N ARG A 4 58.78 -73.63 -30.23
CA ARG A 4 60.09 -73.48 -29.55
C ARG A 4 59.94 -72.88 -28.15
N ARG A 5 60.44 -73.67 -27.22
CA ARG A 5 60.72 -73.36 -25.86
C ARG A 5 62.09 -72.61 -25.79
N TYR A 6 62.30 -71.72 -24.85
CA TYR A 6 63.58 -71.47 -24.15
C TYR A 6 63.27 -70.90 -22.77
N LEU A 7 63.84 -71.51 -21.94
CA LEU A 7 64.29 -71.68 -20.58
C LEU A 7 64.99 -70.44 -20.01
N LEU A 8 64.76 -70.29 -18.72
CA LEU A 8 65.66 -69.92 -17.56
C LEU A 8 66.52 -68.66 -17.62
N SER A 9 66.39 -67.83 -16.62
CA SER A 9 67.39 -67.68 -15.55
C SER A 9 66.81 -66.88 -14.38
N VAL A 10 66.93 -67.48 -13.21
CA VAL A 10 66.65 -66.89 -11.87
C VAL A 10 67.90 -66.06 -11.46
N LEU A 11 67.71 -64.81 -11.11
CA LEU A 11 68.62 -64.03 -10.34
C LEU A 11 67.93 -63.44 -9.13
N LEU A 12 68.22 -64.00 -7.98
CA LEU A 12 67.92 -63.43 -6.64
C LEU A 12 68.73 -62.15 -6.42
N LEU A 13 68.09 -61.02 -6.28
CA LEU A 13 68.71 -59.82 -5.72
C LEU A 13 67.94 -59.47 -4.44
N VAL A 14 68.64 -59.68 -3.29
CA VAL A 14 68.19 -59.24 -1.98
C VAL A 14 68.45 -57.72 -1.89
N GLY A 15 67.47 -56.94 -2.04
CA GLY A 15 67.50 -55.49 -1.82
C GLY A 15 66.99 -55.15 -0.44
N LEU A 16 67.83 -54.58 0.41
CA LEU A 16 67.48 -54.00 1.71
C LEU A 16 66.50 -52.84 1.50
N TYR A 17 65.25 -53.03 1.98
CA TYR A 17 64.24 -51.94 2.00
C TYR A 17 64.46 -51.13 3.29
N GLN A 18 65.03 -49.92 3.16
CA GLN A 18 65.03 -48.95 4.24
C GLN A 18 63.67 -48.26 4.20
N ALA A 19 62.85 -48.50 5.23
CA ALA A 19 61.59 -47.78 5.42
C ALA A 19 61.83 -46.36 5.92
N THR A 20 61.72 -45.37 5.05
CA THR A 20 61.67 -43.98 5.46
C THR A 20 60.25 -43.69 5.96
N PHE A 21 60.11 -43.49 7.26
CA PHE A 21 58.87 -42.99 7.83
C PHE A 21 58.65 -41.52 7.35
N ALA A 22 57.73 -41.31 6.43
CA ALA A 22 57.25 -39.98 6.09
C ALA A 22 56.41 -39.41 7.26
N GLN A 23 56.91 -38.37 7.90
CA GLN A 23 56.15 -37.61 8.89
C GLN A 23 54.94 -36.94 8.19
N THR A 24 53.74 -37.33 8.59
CA THR A 24 52.53 -36.66 8.19
C THR A 24 52.54 -35.24 8.76
N PRO A 25 52.37 -34.17 7.95
CA PRO A 25 52.27 -32.82 8.49
C PRO A 25 51.03 -32.71 9.35
N ALA A 26 51.15 -32.05 10.52
CA ALA A 26 50.05 -31.75 11.40
C ALA A 26 48.98 -30.90 10.67
N PRO A 27 47.69 -31.13 10.91
CA PRO A 27 46.66 -30.31 10.30
C PRO A 27 46.81 -28.83 10.69
N ALA A 28 46.85 -27.95 9.70
CA ALA A 28 46.92 -26.51 9.91
C ALA A 28 45.70 -26.08 10.74
N ALA A 29 45.97 -25.31 11.80
CA ALA A 29 44.91 -24.74 12.63
C ALA A 29 43.96 -23.87 11.75
N THR A 30 42.75 -24.33 11.60
CA THR A 30 41.71 -23.54 10.92
C THR A 30 41.40 -22.30 11.76
N LYS A 31 41.62 -21.12 11.17
CA LYS A 31 41.19 -19.83 11.74
C LYS A 31 39.68 -19.94 12.09
N PRO A 32 39.25 -19.48 13.29
CA PRO A 32 37.83 -19.45 13.60
C PRO A 32 37.10 -18.67 12.51
N ALA A 33 36.03 -19.24 11.98
CA ALA A 33 35.18 -18.55 11.02
C ALA A 33 34.61 -17.26 11.69
N ASP A 34 34.72 -16.15 10.98
CA ASP A 34 34.10 -14.91 11.43
C ASP A 34 32.60 -15.19 11.70
N PRO A 35 32.02 -14.65 12.79
CA PRO A 35 30.61 -14.84 13.08
C PRO A 35 29.79 -14.35 11.89
N ALA A 36 28.88 -15.20 11.43
CA ALA A 36 27.95 -14.82 10.36
C ALA A 36 27.28 -13.46 10.70
N PRO A 37 27.13 -12.55 9.74
CA PRO A 37 26.49 -11.26 10.01
C PRO A 37 25.12 -11.52 10.64
N ALA A 38 24.90 -10.93 11.81
CA ALA A 38 23.62 -11.02 12.50
C ALA A 38 22.53 -10.62 11.50
N MET A 39 21.57 -11.51 11.25
CA MET A 39 20.42 -11.18 10.42
C MET A 39 19.76 -9.94 11.02
N ALA A 40 19.75 -8.86 10.26
CA ALA A 40 19.08 -7.63 10.68
C ALA A 40 17.61 -7.99 10.99
N VAL A 41 17.22 -7.83 12.24
CA VAL A 41 15.80 -7.95 12.64
C VAL A 41 15.04 -6.94 11.78
N PRO A 42 14.01 -7.35 11.02
CA PRO A 42 13.23 -6.41 10.25
C PRO A 42 12.73 -5.31 11.17
N ALA A 43 12.97 -4.05 10.81
CA ALA A 43 12.47 -2.93 11.59
C ALA A 43 10.96 -3.12 11.81
N ALA A 44 10.49 -2.92 13.04
CA ALA A 44 9.07 -3.00 13.34
C ALA A 44 8.30 -2.10 12.36
N PRO A 45 7.15 -2.54 11.83
CA PRO A 45 6.39 -1.72 10.91
C PRO A 45 6.06 -0.39 11.59
N VAL A 46 6.25 0.70 10.85
CA VAL A 46 5.92 2.05 11.30
C VAL A 46 4.46 2.09 11.73
N ASP A 47 4.15 2.71 12.88
CA ASP A 47 2.76 2.84 13.35
C ASP A 47 1.92 3.60 12.32
N ALA A 48 0.84 2.99 11.86
CA ALA A 48 -0.10 3.58 10.89
C ALA A 48 -0.75 4.87 11.42
N ALA A 49 -0.79 5.08 12.72
CA ALA A 49 -1.35 6.24 13.40
C ALA A 49 -0.30 7.29 13.81
N ALA A 50 1.00 7.09 13.53
CA ALA A 50 2.04 8.08 13.78
C ALA A 50 2.03 9.17 12.70
N PRO A 51 2.26 10.46 13.04
CA PRO A 51 2.40 11.52 12.05
C PRO A 51 3.79 11.44 11.38
N ILE A 52 3.86 10.88 10.19
CA ILE A 52 5.13 10.71 9.48
C ILE A 52 4.99 11.28 8.07
N PRO A 53 5.87 12.22 7.65
CA PRO A 53 5.88 12.71 6.29
C PRO A 53 6.47 11.66 5.34
N LYS A 54 6.17 11.79 4.06
CA LYS A 54 6.79 10.96 3.02
C LYS A 54 8.18 11.50 2.70
N THR A 55 9.14 11.20 3.58
CA THR A 55 10.53 11.64 3.44
C THR A 55 11.11 11.18 2.11
N GLY A 56 11.90 12.03 1.46
CA GLY A 56 12.48 11.76 0.13
C GLY A 56 11.54 12.01 -1.04
N SER A 57 10.27 12.39 -0.81
CA SER A 57 9.33 12.72 -1.89
C SER A 57 9.10 14.23 -1.99
N ALA A 58 9.86 14.91 -2.86
CA ALA A 58 9.64 16.33 -3.14
C ALA A 58 8.21 16.62 -3.64
N VAL A 59 7.61 15.66 -4.37
CA VAL A 59 6.23 15.78 -4.87
C VAL A 59 5.22 15.83 -3.72
N PHE A 60 5.43 15.05 -2.66
CA PHE A 60 4.57 15.07 -1.48
C PHE A 60 4.52 16.46 -0.82
N PHE A 61 5.69 17.04 -0.56
CA PHE A 61 5.77 18.38 0.06
C PHE A 61 5.21 19.47 -0.87
N LYS A 62 5.57 19.46 -2.15
CA LYS A 62 5.02 20.41 -3.13
C LYS A 62 3.49 20.36 -3.21
N LYS A 63 2.89 19.17 -3.15
CA LYS A 63 1.42 19.04 -3.13
C LYS A 63 0.84 19.53 -1.82
N HIS A 64 1.44 19.17 -0.70
CA HIS A 64 1.03 19.70 0.61
C HIS A 64 1.02 21.22 0.60
N ASP A 65 2.12 21.88 0.16
CA ASP A 65 2.19 23.33 0.03
C ASP A 65 1.10 23.89 -0.87
N SER A 66 0.81 23.23 -2.01
CA SER A 66 -0.27 23.66 -2.90
C SER A 66 -1.67 23.55 -2.27
N PHE A 67 -1.88 22.62 -1.35
CA PHE A 67 -3.13 22.49 -0.61
C PHE A 67 -3.29 23.60 0.43
N LEU A 68 -2.19 23.97 1.10
CA LEU A 68 -2.18 25.13 1.99
C LEU A 68 -2.55 26.43 1.23
N GLU A 69 -1.98 26.62 0.03
CA GLU A 69 -2.31 27.76 -0.83
C GLU A 69 -3.77 27.68 -1.36
N ARG A 70 -4.24 26.48 -1.72
CA ARG A 70 -5.65 26.29 -2.12
C ARG A 70 -6.60 26.66 -0.99
N GLY A 71 -6.26 26.34 0.27
CA GLY A 71 -7.05 26.71 1.44
C GLY A 71 -7.21 28.21 1.61
N LYS A 72 -6.22 29.01 1.20
CA LYS A 72 -6.25 30.48 1.24
C LYS A 72 -6.95 31.12 0.06
N SER A 73 -7.14 30.39 -1.03
CA SER A 73 -7.61 30.93 -2.33
C SER A 73 -9.13 31.03 -2.46
N GLY A 74 -9.89 30.78 -1.40
CA GLY A 74 -11.35 30.88 -1.42
C GLY A 74 -12.06 29.68 -0.79
N PRO A 75 -13.38 29.71 -0.72
CA PRO A 75 -14.14 28.70 0.00
C PRO A 75 -13.99 27.30 -0.61
N ILE A 76 -14.06 26.31 0.27
CA ILE A 76 -14.18 24.89 -0.06
C ILE A 76 -15.46 24.40 0.58
N GLY A 77 -16.45 23.99 -0.21
CA GLY A 77 -17.69 23.45 0.32
C GLY A 77 -17.62 21.95 0.55
N VAL A 78 -16.92 21.21 -0.33
CA VAL A 78 -16.63 19.79 -0.13
C VAL A 78 -15.13 19.53 -0.34
N LEU A 79 -14.49 18.88 0.63
CA LEU A 79 -13.08 18.51 0.58
C LEU A 79 -12.92 17.00 0.39
N PHE A 80 -12.22 16.58 -0.64
CA PHE A 80 -11.83 15.18 -0.83
C PHE A 80 -10.42 14.96 -0.30
N LEU A 81 -10.27 14.10 0.68
CA LEU A 81 -9.00 13.81 1.37
C LEU A 81 -8.66 12.32 1.22
N GLY A 82 -7.44 12.02 0.73
CA GLY A 82 -7.04 10.63 0.51
C GLY A 82 -5.71 10.45 -0.20
N ASP A 83 -5.61 9.33 -0.90
CA ASP A 83 -4.41 8.90 -1.62
C ASP A 83 -4.51 9.07 -3.15
N SER A 84 -3.83 8.19 -3.93
CA SER A 84 -3.84 8.20 -5.40
C SER A 84 -5.23 8.01 -6.00
N ILE A 85 -6.12 7.29 -5.34
CA ILE A 85 -7.47 7.06 -5.83
C ILE A 85 -8.29 8.36 -5.70
N THR A 86 -8.09 9.13 -4.64
CA THR A 86 -8.66 10.47 -4.49
C THR A 86 -8.00 11.47 -5.47
N GLU A 87 -6.66 11.47 -5.57
CA GLU A 87 -5.94 12.31 -6.53
C GLU A 87 -6.42 12.09 -7.96
N GLY A 88 -6.74 10.86 -8.31
CA GLY A 88 -7.14 10.43 -9.64
C GLY A 88 -8.44 11.07 -10.17
N TRP A 89 -9.22 11.77 -9.36
CA TRP A 89 -10.29 12.64 -9.83
C TRP A 89 -9.81 13.69 -10.86
N ASN A 90 -8.52 14.06 -10.80
CA ASN A 90 -7.90 14.95 -11.79
C ASN A 90 -7.90 14.36 -13.22
N ASN A 91 -8.09 13.05 -13.37
CA ASN A 91 -8.20 12.36 -14.65
C ASN A 91 -9.65 12.26 -15.16
N ALA A 92 -10.62 12.72 -14.37
CA ALA A 92 -12.04 12.72 -14.70
C ALA A 92 -12.71 14.10 -14.47
N PRO A 93 -12.12 15.21 -14.99
CA PRO A 93 -12.54 16.57 -14.63
C PRO A 93 -13.98 16.89 -15.02
N HIS A 94 -14.49 16.32 -16.11
CA HIS A 94 -15.88 16.52 -16.53
C HIS A 94 -16.90 15.84 -15.60
N ILE A 95 -16.54 14.68 -15.01
CA ILE A 95 -17.38 14.00 -14.02
C ILE A 95 -17.30 14.77 -12.70
N TRP A 96 -16.12 15.19 -12.31
CA TRP A 96 -15.88 16.02 -11.12
C TRP A 96 -16.72 17.28 -11.15
N GLU A 97 -16.67 18.03 -12.25
CA GLU A 97 -17.44 19.26 -12.40
C GLU A 97 -18.96 19.00 -12.39
N LYS A 98 -19.40 17.97 -13.13
CA LYS A 98 -20.85 17.61 -13.20
C LYS A 98 -21.43 17.31 -11.84
N TYR A 99 -20.73 16.54 -10.99
CA TYR A 99 -21.30 16.07 -9.72
C TYR A 99 -20.99 17.00 -8.55
N TYR A 100 -19.78 17.59 -8.53
CA TYR A 100 -19.29 18.32 -7.37
C TYR A 100 -19.10 19.83 -7.61
N GLY A 101 -19.04 20.31 -8.84
CA GLY A 101 -18.79 21.73 -9.17
C GLY A 101 -19.67 22.69 -8.38
N LYS A 102 -20.96 22.38 -8.23
CA LYS A 102 -21.92 23.16 -7.42
C LYS A 102 -21.53 23.31 -5.94
N TYR A 103 -20.65 22.46 -5.42
CA TYR A 103 -20.22 22.45 -4.02
C TYR A 103 -18.85 23.05 -3.78
N GLN A 104 -18.25 23.71 -4.76
CA GLN A 104 -16.90 24.30 -4.64
C GLN A 104 -15.88 23.24 -4.12
N PRO A 105 -15.63 22.17 -4.89
CA PRO A 105 -14.85 21.05 -4.42
C PRO A 105 -13.37 21.36 -4.36
N ALA A 106 -12.64 20.66 -3.47
CA ALA A 106 -11.18 20.61 -3.48
C ALA A 106 -10.70 19.15 -3.36
N ASN A 107 -9.66 18.82 -4.13
CA ASN A 107 -9.05 17.51 -4.15
C ASN A 107 -7.69 17.56 -3.44
N PHE A 108 -7.60 16.98 -2.25
CA PHE A 108 -6.39 16.87 -1.45
C PHE A 108 -5.88 15.41 -1.40
N GLY A 109 -5.93 14.74 -2.55
CA GLY A 109 -5.34 13.41 -2.75
C GLY A 109 -3.84 13.50 -3.09
N ILE A 110 -3.03 12.61 -2.50
CA ILE A 110 -1.62 12.43 -2.86
C ILE A 110 -1.31 10.95 -3.11
N SER A 111 -0.80 10.66 -4.30
CA SER A 111 -0.44 9.30 -4.71
C SER A 111 0.47 8.59 -3.71
N GLY A 112 0.11 7.35 -3.36
CA GLY A 112 0.86 6.51 -2.45
C GLY A 112 0.78 6.93 -0.98
N ASP A 113 -0.11 7.86 -0.62
CA ASP A 113 -0.31 8.21 0.79
C ASP A 113 -0.86 7.02 1.57
N GLN A 114 -0.33 6.90 2.76
CA GLN A 114 -0.80 6.04 3.83
C GLN A 114 -1.44 6.90 4.92
N THR A 115 -2.13 6.30 5.86
CA THR A 115 -2.79 7.01 6.95
C THR A 115 -1.85 7.93 7.74
N GLN A 116 -0.61 7.50 8.02
CA GLN A 116 0.39 8.31 8.72
C GLN A 116 0.77 9.58 7.95
N HIS A 117 0.76 9.56 6.62
CA HIS A 117 1.04 10.74 5.81
C HIS A 117 -0.11 11.75 5.89
N VAL A 118 -1.36 11.29 5.84
CA VAL A 118 -2.55 12.14 6.01
C VAL A 118 -2.57 12.76 7.41
N ILE A 119 -2.25 11.99 8.45
CA ILE A 119 -2.13 12.50 9.83
C ILE A 119 -1.08 13.60 9.89
N TRP A 120 0.11 13.37 9.30
CA TRP A 120 1.16 14.39 9.24
C TRP A 120 0.69 15.66 8.54
N ARG A 121 0.03 15.54 7.38
CA ARG A 121 -0.48 16.70 6.63
C ARG A 121 -1.48 17.51 7.45
N ILE A 122 -2.38 16.88 8.17
CA ILE A 122 -3.35 17.54 9.05
C ILE A 122 -2.61 18.23 10.22
N GLU A 123 -1.61 17.60 10.83
CA GLU A 123 -0.82 18.22 11.90
C GLU A 123 0.01 19.41 11.41
N ASN A 124 0.34 19.44 10.12
CA ASN A 124 1.09 20.52 9.47
C ASN A 124 0.21 21.52 8.71
N GLY A 125 -1.02 21.73 9.18
CA GLY A 125 -1.84 22.86 8.78
C GLY A 125 -2.78 22.64 7.61
N GLU A 126 -2.88 21.44 7.03
CA GLU A 126 -3.67 21.20 5.81
C GLU A 126 -5.16 21.52 5.95
N LEU A 127 -5.69 21.48 7.17
CA LEU A 127 -7.10 21.80 7.44
C LEU A 127 -7.28 23.17 8.11
N ASP A 128 -6.19 23.89 8.38
CA ASP A 128 -6.26 25.14 9.16
C ASP A 128 -7.00 26.23 8.38
N GLY A 129 -7.99 26.83 9.02
CA GLY A 129 -8.81 27.88 8.41
C GLY A 129 -9.85 27.39 7.39
N LEU A 130 -9.93 26.10 7.12
CA LEU A 130 -10.95 25.54 6.24
C LEU A 130 -12.29 25.38 6.97
N THR A 131 -13.37 25.52 6.22
CA THR A 131 -14.74 25.33 6.74
C THR A 131 -15.61 24.57 5.73
N PRO A 132 -15.15 23.42 5.19
CA PRO A 132 -15.98 22.65 4.29
C PRO A 132 -17.21 22.12 5.03
N LYS A 133 -18.34 22.04 4.34
CA LYS A 133 -19.53 21.41 4.90
C LYS A 133 -19.34 19.91 5.08
N VAL A 134 -18.64 19.28 4.13
CA VAL A 134 -18.34 17.84 4.15
C VAL A 134 -16.87 17.59 3.77
N VAL A 135 -16.21 16.70 4.50
CA VAL A 135 -14.96 16.03 4.09
C VAL A 135 -15.30 14.62 3.62
N VAL A 136 -15.00 14.29 2.38
CA VAL A 136 -15.03 12.93 1.83
C VAL A 136 -13.66 12.31 2.08
N LEU A 137 -13.59 11.32 2.97
CA LEU A 137 -12.36 10.64 3.36
C LEU A 137 -12.31 9.22 2.80
N MET A 138 -11.26 8.91 2.02
CA MET A 138 -10.95 7.54 1.60
C MET A 138 -9.43 7.33 1.64
N ILE A 139 -8.96 6.46 2.55
CA ILE A 139 -7.54 6.20 2.80
C ILE A 139 -7.34 4.82 3.42
N GLY A 140 -6.19 4.18 3.19
CA GLY A 140 -5.79 2.96 3.87
C GLY A 140 -5.32 1.83 2.95
N THR A 141 -5.66 1.85 1.66
CA THR A 141 -5.26 0.78 0.73
C THR A 141 -3.73 0.60 0.64
N ASN A 142 -2.95 1.67 0.76
CA ASN A 142 -1.49 1.61 0.73
C ASN A 142 -0.90 1.03 2.03
N ASN A 143 -1.60 1.19 3.15
CA ASN A 143 -1.21 0.61 4.43
C ASN A 143 -1.28 -0.94 4.41
N SER A 144 -2.18 -1.52 3.62
CA SER A 144 -2.42 -2.98 3.59
C SER A 144 -1.20 -3.82 3.18
N ALA A 145 -0.15 -3.18 2.66
CA ALA A 145 1.14 -3.83 2.38
C ALA A 145 1.85 -4.32 3.65
N GLY A 146 1.78 -3.54 4.73
CA GLY A 146 2.55 -3.78 5.95
C GLY A 146 1.76 -3.69 7.26
N HIS A 147 0.48 -3.28 7.22
CA HIS A 147 -0.34 -3.11 8.40
C HIS A 147 -1.55 -4.04 8.39
N THR A 148 -1.98 -4.43 9.58
CA THR A 148 -3.23 -5.17 9.77
C THR A 148 -4.44 -4.26 9.58
N GLY A 149 -5.61 -4.84 9.25
CA GLY A 149 -6.85 -4.08 9.17
C GLY A 149 -7.24 -3.34 10.45
N ALA A 150 -6.87 -3.86 11.62
CA ALA A 150 -7.09 -3.18 12.90
C ALA A 150 -6.20 -1.92 13.04
N GLN A 151 -4.93 -1.98 12.64
CA GLN A 151 -4.03 -0.82 12.64
C GLN A 151 -4.50 0.26 11.66
N ILE A 152 -4.93 -0.15 10.46
CA ILE A 152 -5.50 0.77 9.46
C ILE A 152 -6.74 1.45 10.02
N ALA A 153 -7.67 0.69 10.61
CA ALA A 153 -8.90 1.23 11.17
C ALA A 153 -8.65 2.20 12.33
N ALA A 154 -7.69 1.90 13.22
CA ALA A 154 -7.30 2.79 14.31
C ALA A 154 -6.74 4.12 13.78
N ALA A 155 -5.92 4.07 12.73
CA ALA A 155 -5.38 5.27 12.11
C ALA A 155 -6.45 6.08 11.37
N VAL A 156 -7.39 5.44 10.65
CA VAL A 156 -8.54 6.12 10.03
C VAL A 156 -9.42 6.78 11.10
N LYS A 157 -9.68 6.09 12.21
CA LYS A 157 -10.41 6.68 13.35
C LYS A 157 -9.71 7.95 13.85
N LYS A 158 -8.37 7.90 14.04
CA LYS A 158 -7.60 9.09 14.44
C LYS A 158 -7.75 10.23 13.42
N ILE A 159 -7.71 9.96 12.11
CA ILE A 159 -7.92 10.98 11.08
C ILE A 159 -9.32 11.62 11.20
N VAL A 160 -10.37 10.81 11.37
CA VAL A 160 -11.74 11.29 11.58
C VAL A 160 -11.82 12.20 12.81
N GLU A 161 -11.22 11.79 13.94
CA GLU A 161 -11.17 12.58 15.17
C GLU A 161 -10.41 13.89 14.98
N MET A 162 -9.29 13.88 14.23
CA MET A 162 -8.53 15.10 13.93
C MET A 162 -9.33 16.06 13.05
N ILE A 163 -10.02 15.57 12.01
CA ILE A 163 -10.91 16.39 11.17
C ILE A 163 -11.97 17.06 12.06
N ARG A 164 -12.66 16.28 12.89
CA ARG A 164 -13.70 16.77 13.79
C ARG A 164 -13.21 17.79 14.81
N ALA A 165 -11.97 17.64 15.28
CA ALA A 165 -11.35 18.57 16.22
C ALA A 165 -10.87 19.87 15.55
N ARG A 166 -10.27 19.78 14.34
CA ARG A 166 -9.67 20.92 13.63
C ARG A 166 -10.71 21.81 12.95
N ILE A 167 -11.76 21.21 12.40
CA ILE A 167 -12.84 21.91 11.68
C ILE A 167 -14.20 21.49 12.26
N PRO A 168 -14.51 21.95 13.50
CA PRO A 168 -15.78 21.63 14.14
C PRO A 168 -16.98 22.12 13.30
N GLY A 169 -18.03 21.33 13.21
CA GLY A 169 -19.18 21.62 12.35
C GLY A 169 -19.12 20.95 10.97
N THR A 170 -17.92 20.56 10.49
CA THR A 170 -17.77 19.78 9.25
C THR A 170 -18.24 18.34 9.47
N LYS A 171 -19.06 17.84 8.55
CA LYS A 171 -19.43 16.42 8.52
C LYS A 171 -18.35 15.60 7.80
N VAL A 172 -18.20 14.33 8.15
CA VAL A 172 -17.25 13.40 7.47
C VAL A 172 -18.03 12.31 6.75
N LEU A 173 -17.92 12.28 5.42
CA LEU A 173 -18.36 11.15 4.61
C LEU A 173 -17.18 10.18 4.47
N LEU A 174 -17.17 9.16 5.31
CA LEU A 174 -16.13 8.14 5.35
C LEU A 174 -16.47 7.02 4.37
N LEU A 175 -15.68 6.87 3.32
CA LEU A 175 -15.85 5.79 2.37
C LEU A 175 -15.11 4.52 2.84
N ALA A 176 -15.69 3.37 2.52
CA ALA A 176 -14.95 2.12 2.58
C ALA A 176 -13.70 2.20 1.70
N ILE A 177 -12.61 1.59 2.12
CA ILE A 177 -11.44 1.38 1.28
C ILE A 177 -11.90 0.52 0.08
N PHE A 178 -11.61 1.00 -1.14
CA PHE A 178 -12.11 0.39 -2.36
C PHE A 178 -11.54 -1.02 -2.60
N PRO A 179 -12.25 -1.84 -3.40
CA PRO A 179 -11.78 -3.17 -3.72
C PRO A 179 -10.48 -3.09 -4.53
N ARG A 180 -9.72 -4.17 -4.45
CA ARG A 180 -8.50 -4.37 -5.24
C ARG A 180 -8.34 -5.84 -5.57
N ASP A 181 -7.52 -6.14 -6.59
CA ASP A 181 -7.19 -7.52 -6.95
C ASP A 181 -5.73 -7.61 -7.41
N ALA A 182 -5.31 -8.80 -7.82
CA ALA A 182 -3.98 -9.06 -8.33
C ALA A 182 -3.71 -8.30 -9.64
N ARG A 183 -2.57 -7.64 -9.70
CA ARG A 183 -2.12 -6.90 -10.88
C ARG A 183 -1.42 -7.84 -11.86
N ARG A 184 -1.55 -7.54 -13.15
CA ARG A 184 -0.73 -8.17 -14.18
C ARG A 184 0.70 -7.64 -14.10
N ASN A 185 1.67 -8.52 -14.36
CA ASN A 185 3.04 -8.13 -14.63
C ASN A 185 3.18 -7.48 -16.04
N PRO A 186 4.36 -6.96 -16.42
CA PRO A 186 4.56 -6.38 -17.74
C PRO A 186 4.24 -7.31 -18.91
N ASP A 187 4.33 -8.64 -18.70
CA ASP A 187 4.00 -9.68 -19.71
C ASP A 187 2.50 -9.97 -19.76
N GLY A 188 1.68 -9.25 -19.01
CA GLY A 188 0.23 -9.42 -18.95
C GLY A 188 -0.27 -10.58 -18.08
N GLN A 189 0.62 -11.25 -17.35
CA GLN A 189 0.30 -12.42 -16.53
C GLN A 189 0.03 -12.03 -15.07
N ILE A 190 -0.88 -12.75 -14.42
CA ILE A 190 -1.08 -12.68 -12.96
C ILE A 190 -0.30 -13.85 -12.36
N THR A 191 0.72 -13.54 -11.59
CA THR A 191 1.54 -14.55 -10.89
C THR A 191 0.86 -15.01 -9.61
N GLU A 192 1.24 -16.21 -9.14
CA GLU A 192 0.78 -16.73 -7.84
C GLU A 192 1.15 -15.78 -6.70
N ALA A 193 2.36 -15.20 -6.71
CA ALA A 193 2.81 -14.22 -5.74
C ALA A 193 1.94 -12.96 -5.74
N ALA A 194 1.55 -12.45 -6.92
CA ALA A 194 0.65 -11.29 -7.04
C ALA A 194 -0.75 -11.61 -6.49
N THR A 195 -1.24 -12.83 -6.75
CA THR A 195 -2.53 -13.29 -6.21
C THR A 195 -2.51 -13.39 -4.69
N ALA A 196 -1.45 -13.98 -4.12
CA ALA A 196 -1.30 -14.10 -2.67
C ALA A 196 -1.16 -12.72 -1.97
N ASP A 197 -0.37 -11.79 -2.55
CA ASP A 197 -0.26 -10.41 -2.03
C ASP A 197 -1.61 -9.68 -2.08
N ALA A 198 -2.34 -9.79 -3.20
CA ALA A 198 -3.66 -9.19 -3.33
C ALA A 198 -4.63 -9.75 -2.29
N ALA A 199 -4.70 -11.06 -2.12
CA ALA A 199 -5.58 -11.68 -1.12
C ALA A 199 -5.28 -11.19 0.30
N LYS A 200 -4.00 -11.09 0.68
CA LYS A 200 -3.57 -10.53 1.97
C LYS A 200 -4.06 -9.08 2.15
N ARG A 201 -3.89 -8.25 1.12
CA ARG A 201 -4.28 -6.83 1.16
C ARG A 201 -5.79 -6.65 1.19
N VAL A 202 -6.53 -7.46 0.42
CA VAL A 202 -8.00 -7.48 0.45
C VAL A 202 -8.49 -7.81 1.84
N ALA A 203 -7.99 -8.89 2.46
CA ALA A 203 -8.37 -9.27 3.83
C ALA A 203 -8.10 -8.15 4.85
N ALA A 204 -6.97 -7.42 4.72
CA ALA A 204 -6.67 -6.29 5.58
C ALA A 204 -7.65 -5.12 5.35
N ASN A 205 -7.97 -4.78 4.10
CA ASN A 205 -8.92 -3.72 3.76
C ASN A 205 -10.34 -4.07 4.24
N ASP A 206 -10.80 -5.31 4.03
CA ASP A 206 -12.12 -5.76 4.47
C ASP A 206 -12.25 -5.71 5.99
N ARG A 207 -11.22 -6.15 6.70
CA ARG A 207 -11.18 -6.02 8.15
C ARG A 207 -11.19 -4.56 8.61
N ALA A 208 -10.45 -3.69 7.94
CA ALA A 208 -10.47 -2.25 8.21
C ALA A 208 -11.88 -1.68 7.97
N ASN A 209 -12.49 -1.97 6.82
CA ASN A 209 -13.84 -1.53 6.45
C ASN A 209 -14.89 -1.93 7.48
N ALA A 210 -14.84 -3.18 7.95
CA ALA A 210 -15.76 -3.66 8.99
C ALA A 210 -15.60 -2.93 10.34
N LEU A 211 -14.40 -2.40 10.62
CA LEU A 211 -14.14 -1.65 11.85
C LEU A 211 -14.50 -0.16 11.70
N ILE A 212 -14.11 0.48 10.58
CA ILE A 212 -14.40 1.89 10.35
C ILE A 212 -15.89 2.15 10.09
N ALA A 213 -16.64 1.16 9.61
CA ALA A 213 -18.10 1.27 9.50
C ALA A 213 -18.77 1.59 10.85
N LYS A 214 -18.16 1.21 11.97
CA LYS A 214 -18.65 1.50 13.32
C LYS A 214 -18.45 2.95 13.76
N LEU A 215 -17.76 3.75 12.94
CA LEU A 215 -17.57 5.18 13.20
C LEU A 215 -18.78 6.01 12.73
N ASP A 216 -19.68 5.41 11.96
CA ASP A 216 -20.95 6.05 11.58
C ASP A 216 -21.76 6.36 12.84
N ASP A 217 -22.03 7.66 13.07
CA ASP A 217 -22.86 8.15 14.17
C ASP A 217 -24.25 8.61 13.72
N GLY A 218 -24.55 8.40 12.43
CA GLY A 218 -25.82 8.78 11.82
C GLY A 218 -25.99 10.27 11.54
N ALA A 219 -25.04 11.11 11.93
CA ALA A 219 -25.17 12.57 11.86
C ALA A 219 -23.91 13.27 11.31
N ASN A 220 -22.84 13.26 12.08
CA ASN A 220 -21.60 13.98 11.77
C ASN A 220 -20.58 13.14 11.02
N VAL A 221 -20.57 11.84 11.25
CA VAL A 221 -19.77 10.85 10.54
C VAL A 221 -20.71 9.85 9.90
N ARG A 222 -20.70 9.80 8.59
CA ARG A 222 -21.52 8.84 7.83
C ARG A 222 -20.57 7.91 7.07
N PHE A 223 -20.74 6.62 7.24
CA PHE A 223 -19.96 5.61 6.52
C PHE A 223 -20.72 5.14 5.29
N LEU A 224 -20.03 5.06 4.16
CA LEU A 224 -20.60 4.55 2.92
C LEU A 224 -19.69 3.52 2.26
N ASN A 225 -20.23 2.34 2.01
CA ASN A 225 -19.56 1.30 1.23
C ASN A 225 -20.16 1.22 -0.17
N ILE A 226 -19.42 1.73 -1.16
CA ILE A 226 -19.81 1.68 -2.57
C ILE A 226 -19.08 0.58 -3.35
N ASN A 227 -18.38 -0.33 -2.68
CA ASN A 227 -17.50 -1.30 -3.32
C ASN A 227 -18.23 -2.18 -4.34
N ALA A 228 -19.49 -2.52 -4.10
CA ALA A 228 -20.31 -3.29 -5.02
C ALA A 228 -20.48 -2.63 -6.41
N ALA A 229 -20.42 -1.30 -6.48
CA ALA A 229 -20.55 -0.57 -7.75
C ALA A 229 -19.36 -0.83 -8.70
N PHE A 230 -18.22 -1.25 -8.19
CA PHE A 230 -17.02 -1.54 -8.99
C PHE A 230 -16.91 -3.00 -9.44
N LEU A 231 -17.83 -3.86 -9.01
CA LEU A 231 -17.74 -5.30 -9.25
C LEU A 231 -18.67 -5.72 -10.41
N GLY A 232 -18.18 -6.62 -11.24
CA GLY A 232 -18.97 -7.32 -12.23
C GLY A 232 -19.89 -8.36 -11.59
N ARG A 233 -20.73 -9.00 -12.44
CA ARG A 233 -21.65 -10.06 -12.00
C ARG A 233 -20.93 -11.29 -11.41
N ASP A 234 -19.68 -11.49 -11.76
CA ASP A 234 -18.78 -12.53 -11.25
C ASP A 234 -18.10 -12.16 -9.91
N GLY A 235 -18.42 -10.99 -9.36
CA GLY A 235 -17.83 -10.47 -8.14
C GLY A 235 -16.39 -9.94 -8.28
N ARG A 236 -15.87 -9.83 -9.52
CA ARG A 236 -14.51 -9.36 -9.81
C ARG A 236 -14.53 -7.93 -10.33
N ILE A 237 -13.40 -7.25 -10.20
CA ILE A 237 -13.23 -5.90 -10.76
C ILE A 237 -12.98 -6.02 -12.27
N PRO A 238 -13.87 -5.46 -13.13
CA PRO A 238 -13.63 -5.44 -14.57
C PRO A 238 -12.38 -4.59 -14.90
N TRP A 239 -11.54 -5.08 -15.81
CA TRP A 239 -10.35 -4.36 -16.27
C TRP A 239 -10.66 -3.01 -16.92
N THR A 240 -11.88 -2.83 -17.43
CA THR A 240 -12.37 -1.57 -17.98
C THR A 240 -12.69 -0.54 -16.89
N ILE A 241 -12.93 -0.98 -15.67
CA ILE A 241 -13.23 -0.14 -14.51
C ILE A 241 -11.95 0.20 -13.74
N MET A 242 -11.10 -0.80 -13.47
CA MET A 242 -9.78 -0.61 -12.82
C MET A 242 -8.72 -1.44 -13.57
N PRO A 243 -8.02 -0.87 -14.56
CA PRO A 243 -7.09 -1.60 -15.41
C PRO A 243 -5.89 -2.20 -14.68
N ASP A 244 -5.50 -1.62 -13.56
CA ASP A 244 -4.44 -2.12 -12.69
C ASP A 244 -4.99 -2.76 -11.40
N GLN A 245 -6.30 -3.06 -11.40
CA GLN A 245 -7.01 -3.66 -10.27
C GLN A 245 -6.92 -2.83 -8.96
N LEU A 246 -6.80 -1.51 -9.09
CA LEU A 246 -6.74 -0.57 -7.96
C LEU A 246 -7.27 0.83 -8.29
N HIS A 247 -6.83 1.42 -9.42
CA HIS A 247 -7.16 2.80 -9.77
C HIS A 247 -8.32 2.85 -10.77
N PRO A 248 -9.39 3.60 -10.45
CA PRO A 248 -10.53 3.74 -11.34
C PRO A 248 -10.18 4.47 -12.65
N THR A 249 -10.77 4.02 -13.76
CA THR A 249 -10.87 4.80 -15.00
C THR A 249 -11.93 5.90 -14.87
N ALA A 250 -12.14 6.72 -15.88
CA ALA A 250 -13.24 7.66 -15.92
C ALA A 250 -14.60 6.96 -15.68
N ALA A 251 -14.81 5.76 -16.25
CA ALA A 251 -15.99 4.96 -15.97
C ALA A 251 -16.10 4.55 -14.49
N GLY A 252 -14.97 4.19 -13.86
CA GLY A 252 -14.94 3.90 -12.42
C GLY A 252 -15.26 5.13 -11.56
N TYR A 253 -14.76 6.31 -11.94
CA TYR A 253 -15.12 7.57 -11.28
C TYR A 253 -16.58 7.96 -11.47
N GLN A 254 -17.17 7.65 -12.62
CA GLN A 254 -18.62 7.82 -12.82
C GLN A 254 -19.42 6.94 -11.86
N LEU A 255 -19.04 5.66 -11.71
CA LEU A 255 -19.70 4.76 -10.75
C LEU A 255 -19.56 5.25 -9.30
N TRP A 256 -18.36 5.74 -8.94
CA TRP A 256 -18.14 6.35 -7.62
C TRP A 256 -19.07 7.53 -7.39
N ALA A 257 -19.10 8.48 -8.34
CA ALA A 257 -19.94 9.66 -8.23
C ALA A 257 -21.43 9.28 -8.06
N GLU A 258 -21.95 8.41 -8.91
CA GLU A 258 -23.35 7.97 -8.87
C GLU A 258 -23.72 7.30 -7.55
N ALA A 259 -22.85 6.40 -7.06
CA ALA A 259 -23.12 5.66 -5.83
C ALA A 259 -23.01 6.53 -4.56
N MET A 260 -22.17 7.56 -4.58
CA MET A 260 -21.96 8.45 -3.43
C MET A 260 -22.94 9.62 -3.39
N GLN A 261 -23.39 10.10 -4.54
CA GLN A 261 -24.13 11.34 -4.67
C GLN A 261 -25.35 11.47 -3.75
N PRO A 262 -26.22 10.45 -3.58
CA PRO A 262 -27.41 10.62 -2.75
C PRO A 262 -27.07 10.99 -1.29
N LEU A 263 -26.07 10.33 -0.70
CA LEU A 263 -25.66 10.61 0.67
C LEU A 263 -24.89 11.92 0.77
N LEU A 264 -24.06 12.24 -0.23
CA LEU A 264 -23.36 13.53 -0.25
C LEU A 264 -24.36 14.69 -0.33
N ASP A 265 -25.38 14.61 -1.19
CA ASP A 265 -26.42 15.65 -1.31
C ASP A 265 -27.18 15.81 0.03
N GLU A 266 -27.51 14.71 0.71
CA GLU A 266 -28.10 14.75 2.06
C GLU A 266 -27.21 15.48 3.06
N MET A 267 -25.93 15.17 3.07
CA MET A 267 -24.96 15.77 4.01
C MET A 267 -24.64 17.23 3.66
N MET A 268 -24.77 17.63 2.41
CA MET A 268 -24.58 19.00 1.92
C MET A 268 -25.79 19.91 2.16
N ASN A 269 -26.94 19.36 2.48
CA ASN A 269 -28.12 20.11 2.91
C ASN A 269 -28.11 20.34 4.42
#